data_a6071172664f5a7652c2b4c6874fb825
#
_entry.id   a6071172664f5a7652c2b4c6874fb825
#
_cell.length_a   1.000
_cell.length_b   1.000
_cell.length_c   1.000
_cell.angle_alpha   90.00
_cell.angle_beta   90.00
_cell.angle_gamma   90.00
#
_symmetry.space_group_name_H-M   'P 1'
#
loop_
_entity.id
_entity.type
_entity.pdbx_description
1 polymer ?
#
loop_
_entity_poly.entity_id
_entity_poly.type
_entity_poly.pdbx_seq_one_letter_code
_entity_poly.pdbx_strand_id
1 'polypeptide(L)'
;GTSGIGKTTIAKAIWNEIAHKFEGSCFLPNVREGSLVQLQETLLDKLLGKNLKIGNVDEGIGVITERLRHKKILLILDDVDQLEQLENLAGDDWFGDGSRVIITTKNRRLLNNREIELIYEVKKLDCNQALELFSWHAFRRSEPPKDYLKLAQRAIAFADGLPLALKILGSHLRGTDIRLWQDTLNGYEGEPYTHIERILQKSYDALDHRAKEYFLDIACFFKGEYEDYVLRIVPKIFIEEFVDKALITIEGRMILMHDLLANLGKDIVHKESPNDPGQRSRLWFYEDVIQVLMESTGTRNIKGIMVKLPKAAKITLNPECFRNMVNLKIFINHNASLCGDINYLPNVLRWIDWDGYQLQSLPPNFQGNHLVKFKMSRSHIRQLEGFK
;
A
#
# COMPACT_ATOMS: atom_id res chain seq x y z
N GLY A 1 14.88 -2.64 -11.23
CA GLY A 1 15.35 -3.71 -10.31
C GLY A 1 14.22 -4.43 -9.60
N THR A 2 14.52 -5.59 -8.99
CA THR A 2 13.56 -6.49 -8.33
C THR A 2 12.80 -5.80 -7.18
N SER A 3 11.57 -6.24 -6.89
CA SER A 3 10.81 -5.79 -5.73
C SER A 3 11.48 -6.26 -4.42
N GLY A 4 11.48 -5.42 -3.37
CA GLY A 4 12.12 -5.76 -2.08
C GLY A 4 13.65 -5.64 -2.02
N ILE A 5 14.32 -5.17 -3.11
CA ILE A 5 15.78 -5.02 -3.17
C ILE A 5 16.31 -3.75 -2.49
N GLY A 6 15.43 -2.88 -1.98
CA GLY A 6 15.85 -1.70 -1.22
C GLY A 6 15.92 -0.38 -2.01
N LYS A 7 15.34 -0.27 -3.23
CA LYS A 7 15.38 0.98 -4.03
C LYS A 7 14.88 2.20 -3.26
N THR A 8 13.69 2.10 -2.67
CA THR A 8 13.10 3.17 -1.83
C THR A 8 13.98 3.52 -0.63
N THR A 9 14.60 2.51 0.00
CA THR A 9 15.49 2.70 1.15
C THR A 9 16.73 3.50 0.74
N ILE A 10 17.33 3.17 -0.41
CA ILE A 10 18.49 3.91 -0.95
C ILE A 10 18.07 5.33 -1.31
N ALA A 11 16.91 5.52 -1.97
CA ALA A 11 16.41 6.85 -2.32
C ALA A 11 16.17 7.73 -1.07
N LYS A 12 15.62 7.15 0.01
CA LYS A 12 15.47 7.84 1.31
C LYS A 12 16.81 8.18 1.96
N ALA A 13 17.81 7.27 1.90
CA ALA A 13 19.14 7.54 2.42
C ALA A 13 19.82 8.70 1.68
N ILE A 14 19.72 8.70 0.34
CA ILE A 14 20.23 9.81 -0.49
C ILE A 14 19.51 11.12 -0.13
N TRP A 15 18.17 11.07 -0.01
CA TRP A 15 17.38 12.24 0.39
C TRP A 15 17.90 12.83 1.71
N ASN A 16 18.05 12.02 2.75
CA ASN A 16 18.49 12.48 4.06
C ASN A 16 19.88 13.10 4.02
N GLU A 17 20.76 12.60 3.14
CA GLU A 17 22.15 13.05 3.02
C GLU A 17 22.28 14.37 2.25
N ILE A 18 21.49 14.58 1.19
CA ILE A 18 21.75 15.70 0.27
C ILE A 18 20.62 16.72 0.16
N ALA A 19 19.42 16.47 0.71
CA ALA A 19 18.27 17.38 0.53
C ALA A 19 18.57 18.82 0.98
N HIS A 20 19.37 19.00 2.02
CA HIS A 20 19.77 20.30 2.54
C HIS A 20 20.68 21.13 1.59
N LYS A 21 21.22 20.53 0.52
CA LYS A 21 22.08 21.19 -0.49
C LYS A 21 21.28 21.84 -1.62
N PHE A 22 19.96 21.76 -1.58
CA PHE A 22 19.05 22.28 -2.58
C PHE A 22 18.15 23.38 -1.99
N GLU A 23 17.70 24.31 -2.83
CA GLU A 23 16.80 25.38 -2.42
C GLU A 23 15.40 24.85 -2.05
N GLY A 24 15.03 23.73 -2.64
CA GLY A 24 13.81 23.01 -2.32
C GLY A 24 13.97 21.52 -2.60
N SER A 25 13.26 20.71 -1.85
CA SER A 25 13.33 19.27 -2.03
C SER A 25 11.96 18.64 -1.90
N CYS A 26 11.66 17.65 -2.76
CA CYS A 26 10.41 16.92 -2.76
C CYS A 26 10.63 15.43 -2.95
N PHE A 27 10.18 14.61 -1.99
CA PHE A 27 10.09 13.16 -2.11
C PHE A 27 8.63 12.79 -2.35
N LEU A 28 8.33 12.19 -3.52
CA LEU A 28 7.02 11.66 -3.89
C LEU A 28 7.06 10.12 -3.79
N PRO A 29 6.52 9.52 -2.73
CA PRO A 29 6.48 8.08 -2.58
C PRO A 29 5.36 7.47 -3.42
N ASN A 30 5.53 6.21 -3.85
CA ASN A 30 4.51 5.40 -4.53
C ASN A 30 3.82 6.14 -5.70
N VAL A 31 4.59 6.76 -6.56
CA VAL A 31 4.09 7.56 -7.72
C VAL A 31 3.09 6.73 -8.55
N ARG A 32 3.30 5.44 -8.66
CA ARG A 32 2.41 4.50 -9.36
C ARG A 32 0.96 4.51 -8.87
N GLU A 33 0.74 4.73 -7.58
CA GLU A 33 -0.59 4.66 -6.97
C GLU A 33 -1.30 6.03 -6.91
N GLY A 34 -0.56 7.11 -7.17
CA GLY A 34 -1.04 8.49 -7.06
C GLY A 34 -1.74 9.02 -8.33
N SER A 35 -2.72 9.90 -8.15
CA SER A 35 -3.24 10.71 -9.25
C SER A 35 -2.22 11.79 -9.63
N LEU A 36 -1.98 11.99 -10.93
CA LEU A 36 -1.02 12.98 -11.41
C LEU A 36 -1.30 14.39 -10.86
N VAL A 37 -2.56 14.82 -10.85
CA VAL A 37 -2.96 16.11 -10.26
C VAL A 37 -2.57 16.21 -8.79
N GLN A 38 -2.84 15.18 -7.98
CA GLN A 38 -2.50 15.16 -6.55
C GLN A 38 -0.98 15.14 -6.33
N LEU A 39 -0.25 14.43 -7.18
CA LEU A 39 1.22 14.38 -7.12
C LEU A 39 1.82 15.75 -7.47
N GLN A 40 1.29 16.45 -8.48
CA GLN A 40 1.67 17.81 -8.83
C GLN A 40 1.32 18.80 -7.71
N GLU A 41 0.12 18.74 -7.13
CA GLU A 41 -0.25 19.55 -5.97
C GLU A 41 0.73 19.33 -4.80
N THR A 42 1.06 18.07 -4.49
CA THR A 42 2.02 17.73 -3.43
C THR A 42 3.42 18.26 -3.72
N LEU A 43 3.87 18.18 -4.98
CA LEU A 43 5.15 18.73 -5.42
C LEU A 43 5.21 20.23 -5.21
N LEU A 44 4.18 20.95 -5.67
CA LEU A 44 4.07 22.40 -5.56
C LEU A 44 3.99 22.84 -4.09
N ASP A 45 3.19 22.16 -3.27
CA ASP A 45 3.09 22.46 -1.83
C ASP A 45 4.43 22.34 -1.13
N LYS A 46 5.13 21.22 -1.33
CA LYS A 46 6.44 20.97 -0.70
C LYS A 46 7.55 21.92 -1.16
N LEU A 47 7.53 22.35 -2.42
CA LEU A 47 8.59 23.20 -2.98
C LEU A 47 8.30 24.71 -2.87
N LEU A 48 7.03 25.10 -2.78
CA LEU A 48 6.62 26.52 -2.72
C LEU A 48 6.00 26.93 -1.38
N GLY A 49 5.65 25.97 -0.51
CA GLY A 49 4.97 26.22 0.76
C GLY A 49 3.58 26.83 0.60
N LYS A 50 2.92 26.58 -0.53
CA LYS A 50 1.59 27.12 -0.86
C LYS A 50 0.68 25.97 -1.27
N ASN A 51 -0.43 25.81 -0.58
CA ASN A 51 -1.45 24.83 -0.92
C ASN A 51 -2.20 25.25 -2.22
N LEU A 52 -1.51 25.08 -3.35
CA LEU A 52 -2.07 25.40 -4.68
C LEU A 52 -2.98 24.26 -5.12
N LYS A 53 -4.18 24.62 -5.54
CA LYS A 53 -5.11 23.70 -6.20
C LYS A 53 -5.00 23.86 -7.69
N ILE A 54 -4.90 22.74 -8.40
CA ILE A 54 -4.84 22.69 -9.86
C ILE A 54 -6.05 21.92 -10.39
N GLY A 55 -6.62 22.41 -11.49
CA GLY A 55 -7.82 21.83 -12.09
C GLY A 55 -7.55 20.59 -12.93
N ASN A 56 -6.37 20.51 -13.56
CA ASN A 56 -5.97 19.41 -14.44
C ASN A 56 -4.43 19.30 -14.52
N VAL A 57 -3.95 18.26 -15.20
CA VAL A 57 -2.51 17.95 -15.32
C VAL A 57 -1.76 19.04 -16.10
N ASP A 58 -2.34 19.58 -17.18
CA ASP A 58 -1.68 20.58 -18.03
C ASP A 58 -1.49 21.92 -17.30
N GLU A 59 -2.49 22.33 -16.52
CA GLU A 59 -2.36 23.48 -15.62
C GLU A 59 -1.23 23.27 -14.61
N GLY A 60 -1.16 22.07 -14.04
CA GLY A 60 -0.08 21.68 -13.11
C GLY A 60 1.30 21.79 -13.74
N ILE A 61 1.48 21.30 -14.97
CA ILE A 61 2.71 21.45 -15.76
C ILE A 61 3.10 22.91 -15.91
N GLY A 62 2.14 23.75 -16.33
CA GLY A 62 2.37 25.19 -16.51
C GLY A 62 2.87 25.85 -15.23
N VAL A 63 2.21 25.60 -14.09
CA VAL A 63 2.59 26.18 -12.80
C VAL A 63 3.95 25.66 -12.33
N ILE A 64 4.24 24.36 -12.47
CA ILE A 64 5.52 23.76 -12.10
C ILE A 64 6.65 24.42 -12.88
N THR A 65 6.52 24.49 -14.21
CA THR A 65 7.53 25.06 -15.12
C THR A 65 7.76 26.53 -14.82
N GLU A 66 6.70 27.33 -14.69
CA GLU A 66 6.83 28.77 -14.40
C GLU A 66 7.53 29.05 -13.07
N ARG A 67 7.15 28.28 -12.01
CA ARG A 67 7.58 28.59 -10.64
C ARG A 67 8.90 27.94 -10.25
N LEU A 68 9.32 26.86 -10.92
CA LEU A 68 10.50 26.09 -10.52
C LEU A 68 11.67 26.20 -11.49
N ARG A 69 11.49 26.84 -12.66
CA ARG A 69 12.52 26.95 -13.71
C ARG A 69 13.87 27.50 -13.24
N HIS A 70 13.88 28.35 -12.23
CA HIS A 70 15.12 28.97 -11.71
C HIS A 70 15.52 28.46 -10.33
N LYS A 71 14.83 27.45 -9.79
CA LYS A 71 15.11 26.89 -8.49
C LYS A 71 15.94 25.62 -8.60
N LYS A 72 17.02 25.54 -7.84
CA LYS A 72 17.81 24.33 -7.71
C LYS A 72 17.11 23.37 -6.76
N ILE A 73 16.51 22.31 -7.27
CA ILE A 73 15.71 21.37 -6.50
C ILE A 73 16.27 19.95 -6.50
N LEU A 74 15.93 19.20 -5.45
CA LEU A 74 16.02 17.74 -5.41
C LEU A 74 14.60 17.16 -5.48
N LEU A 75 14.30 16.43 -6.55
CA LEU A 75 13.06 15.70 -6.73
C LEU A 75 13.33 14.19 -6.69
N ILE A 76 12.63 13.46 -5.83
CA ILE A 76 12.65 12.00 -5.85
C ILE A 76 11.27 11.48 -6.22
N LEU A 77 11.22 10.70 -7.31
CA LEU A 77 10.03 9.99 -7.79
C LEU A 77 10.20 8.50 -7.48
N ASP A 78 9.49 8.00 -6.48
CA ASP A 78 9.64 6.62 -6.02
C ASP A 78 8.55 5.69 -6.59
N ASP A 79 8.96 4.52 -7.08
CA ASP A 79 8.13 3.46 -7.69
C ASP A 79 7.36 3.92 -8.94
N VAL A 80 8.05 4.59 -9.87
CA VAL A 80 7.51 4.98 -11.18
C VAL A 80 7.33 3.75 -12.06
N ASP A 81 6.18 3.60 -12.73
CA ASP A 81 5.87 2.48 -13.61
C ASP A 81 5.37 2.87 -15.01
N GLN A 82 5.03 4.14 -15.25
CA GLN A 82 4.56 4.66 -16.51
C GLN A 82 5.36 5.87 -16.98
N LEU A 83 5.55 6.02 -18.29
CA LEU A 83 6.27 7.14 -18.89
C LEU A 83 5.55 8.47 -18.64
N GLU A 84 4.23 8.45 -18.72
CA GLU A 84 3.36 9.61 -18.47
C GLU A 84 3.64 10.25 -17.08
N GLN A 85 3.99 9.45 -16.06
CA GLN A 85 4.34 9.98 -14.74
C GLN A 85 5.61 10.82 -14.78
N LEU A 86 6.61 10.41 -15.56
CA LEU A 86 7.85 11.15 -15.74
C LEU A 86 7.62 12.43 -16.54
N GLU A 87 6.83 12.36 -17.62
CA GLU A 87 6.49 13.49 -18.49
C GLU A 87 5.72 14.57 -17.74
N ASN A 88 4.85 14.18 -16.81
CA ASN A 88 3.99 15.11 -16.09
C ASN A 88 4.49 15.53 -14.70
N LEU A 89 5.61 14.98 -14.22
CA LEU A 89 6.19 15.33 -12.91
C LEU A 89 7.63 15.88 -13.01
N ALA A 90 8.36 15.54 -14.07
CA ALA A 90 9.75 15.92 -14.26
C ALA A 90 10.09 16.06 -15.75
N GLY A 91 9.47 17.02 -16.43
CA GLY A 91 9.79 17.37 -17.81
C GLY A 91 11.18 17.98 -17.93
N ASP A 92 11.69 18.00 -19.18
CA ASP A 92 12.99 18.59 -19.47
C ASP A 92 12.95 20.11 -19.25
N ASP A 93 14.01 20.67 -18.72
CA ASP A 93 14.18 22.11 -18.44
C ASP A 93 13.14 22.74 -17.47
N TRP A 94 12.46 21.91 -16.66
CA TRP A 94 11.48 22.42 -15.69
C TRP A 94 12.13 23.02 -14.43
N PHE A 95 13.38 22.73 -14.17
CA PHE A 95 14.05 23.09 -12.93
C PHE A 95 15.37 23.85 -13.19
N GLY A 96 15.78 24.67 -12.24
CA GLY A 96 17.00 25.45 -12.35
C GLY A 96 18.27 24.59 -12.38
N ASP A 97 19.36 25.18 -12.86
CA ASP A 97 20.66 24.53 -12.98
C ASP A 97 21.14 23.87 -11.68
N GLY A 98 21.70 22.69 -11.80
CA GLY A 98 22.19 21.90 -10.66
C GLY A 98 21.10 21.14 -9.92
N SER A 99 19.85 21.18 -10.37
CA SER A 99 18.78 20.31 -9.87
C SER A 99 19.11 18.84 -10.09
N ARG A 100 18.50 17.96 -9.28
CA ARG A 100 18.63 16.50 -9.40
C ARG A 100 17.26 15.86 -9.34
N VAL A 101 16.96 15.00 -10.32
CA VAL A 101 15.78 14.12 -10.31
C VAL A 101 16.27 12.69 -10.12
N ILE A 102 15.80 12.03 -9.07
CA ILE A 102 16.11 10.62 -8.77
C ILE A 102 14.83 9.82 -8.95
N ILE A 103 14.89 8.78 -9.78
CA ILE A 103 13.76 7.95 -10.12
C ILE A 103 14.04 6.54 -9.64
N THR A 104 13.12 5.95 -8.87
CA THR A 104 13.16 4.52 -8.62
C THR A 104 12.09 3.81 -9.46
N THR A 105 12.46 2.70 -10.08
CA THR A 105 11.53 1.91 -10.91
C THR A 105 11.91 0.44 -10.93
N LYS A 106 10.93 -0.42 -11.19
CA LYS A 106 11.11 -1.84 -11.50
C LYS A 106 11.32 -2.06 -13.00
N ASN A 107 10.89 -1.09 -13.83
CA ASN A 107 10.88 -1.19 -15.28
C ASN A 107 12.05 -0.39 -15.90
N ARG A 108 13.10 -1.10 -16.36
CA ARG A 108 14.26 -0.48 -17.00
C ARG A 108 13.92 0.21 -18.33
N ARG A 109 12.87 -0.26 -19.05
CA ARG A 109 12.48 0.33 -20.35
C ARG A 109 12.04 1.79 -20.22
N LEU A 110 11.45 2.17 -19.09
CA LEU A 110 11.06 3.57 -18.83
C LEU A 110 12.27 4.52 -18.82
N LEU A 111 13.39 4.07 -18.29
CA LEU A 111 14.62 4.87 -18.22
C LEU A 111 15.27 5.02 -19.58
N ASN A 112 15.27 3.94 -20.39
CA ASN A 112 15.82 3.95 -21.74
C ASN A 112 15.02 4.85 -22.69
N ASN A 113 13.69 4.87 -22.57
CA ASN A 113 12.82 5.71 -23.40
C ASN A 113 13.00 7.22 -23.18
N ARG A 114 13.60 7.60 -22.06
CA ARG A 114 13.90 9.00 -21.70
C ARG A 114 15.39 9.34 -21.80
N GLU A 115 16.20 8.47 -22.42
CA GLU A 115 17.65 8.68 -22.61
C GLU A 115 18.38 9.03 -21.30
N ILE A 116 17.92 8.45 -20.16
CA ILE A 116 18.53 8.68 -18.87
C ILE A 116 19.90 7.99 -18.85
N GLU A 117 20.96 8.80 -18.82
CA GLU A 117 22.35 8.31 -18.91
C GLU A 117 22.84 7.62 -17.62
N LEU A 118 22.40 8.13 -16.46
CA LEU A 118 22.87 7.64 -15.16
C LEU A 118 21.91 6.64 -14.54
N ILE A 119 22.11 5.37 -14.84
CA ILE A 119 21.31 4.27 -14.31
C ILE A 119 22.12 3.48 -13.30
N TYR A 120 21.67 3.49 -12.04
CA TYR A 120 22.22 2.64 -10.98
C TYR A 120 21.37 1.39 -10.80
N GLU A 121 21.96 0.22 -11.05
CA GLU A 121 21.29 -1.06 -10.79
C GLU A 121 21.59 -1.53 -9.38
N VAL A 122 20.54 -1.51 -8.53
CA VAL A 122 20.64 -1.98 -7.14
C VAL A 122 20.90 -3.49 -7.15
N LYS A 123 22.00 -3.90 -6.55
CA LYS A 123 22.39 -5.31 -6.41
C LYS A 123 21.81 -5.90 -5.13
N LYS A 124 21.67 -7.23 -5.10
CA LYS A 124 21.42 -7.99 -3.88
C LYS A 124 22.54 -7.75 -2.89
N LEU A 125 22.24 -7.90 -1.60
CA LEU A 125 23.27 -7.85 -0.56
C LEU A 125 24.22 -9.03 -0.71
N ASP A 126 25.51 -8.79 -0.47
CA ASP A 126 26.49 -9.85 -0.32
C ASP A 126 26.28 -10.65 0.98
N CYS A 127 27.02 -11.76 1.15
CA CYS A 127 26.85 -12.64 2.31
C CYS A 127 27.06 -11.93 3.66
N ASN A 128 28.00 -10.99 3.74
CA ASN A 128 28.32 -10.28 4.98
C ASN A 128 27.21 -9.26 5.32
N GLN A 129 26.81 -8.47 4.34
CA GLN A 129 25.71 -7.51 4.45
C GLN A 129 24.38 -8.22 4.76
N ALA A 130 24.14 -9.36 4.11
CA ALA A 130 22.96 -10.18 4.34
C ALA A 130 22.94 -10.76 5.77
N LEU A 131 24.09 -11.23 6.28
CA LEU A 131 24.22 -11.76 7.61
C LEU A 131 24.01 -10.66 8.66
N GLU A 132 24.58 -9.49 8.47
CA GLU A 132 24.41 -8.35 9.34
C GLU A 132 22.94 -7.91 9.41
N LEU A 133 22.29 -7.67 8.26
CA LEU A 133 20.89 -7.26 8.20
C LEU A 133 19.97 -8.30 8.84
N PHE A 134 20.16 -9.57 8.52
CA PHE A 134 19.40 -10.67 9.11
C PHE A 134 19.58 -10.73 10.63
N SER A 135 20.83 -10.62 11.11
CA SER A 135 21.17 -10.68 12.53
C SER A 135 20.56 -9.54 13.33
N TRP A 136 20.49 -8.33 12.77
CA TRP A 136 19.79 -7.20 13.37
C TRP A 136 18.31 -7.50 13.60
N HIS A 137 17.66 -8.18 12.64
CA HIS A 137 16.24 -8.52 12.76
C HIS A 137 16.01 -9.73 13.68
N ALA A 138 16.89 -10.74 13.65
CA ALA A 138 16.75 -11.95 14.45
C ALA A 138 17.24 -11.78 15.90
N PHE A 139 18.31 -11.03 16.12
CA PHE A 139 19.01 -10.99 17.42
C PHE A 139 19.23 -9.58 17.99
N ARG A 140 18.89 -8.50 17.24
CA ARG A 140 19.15 -7.11 17.61
C ARG A 140 20.64 -6.79 17.78
N ARG A 141 21.50 -7.46 17.02
CA ARG A 141 22.96 -7.26 16.94
C ARG A 141 23.46 -7.57 15.55
N SER A 142 24.66 -7.10 15.21
CA SER A 142 25.27 -7.24 13.87
C SER A 142 25.67 -8.68 13.52
N GLU A 143 25.89 -9.53 14.54
CA GLU A 143 26.35 -10.89 14.34
C GLU A 143 25.46 -11.90 15.10
N PRO A 144 25.25 -13.13 14.57
CA PRO A 144 24.51 -14.15 15.27
C PRO A 144 25.29 -14.74 16.44
N PRO A 145 24.63 -15.30 17.46
CA PRO A 145 25.29 -16.16 18.45
C PRO A 145 25.99 -17.32 17.78
N LYS A 146 27.09 -17.81 18.40
CA LYS A 146 27.90 -18.94 17.86
C LYS A 146 27.04 -20.15 17.51
N ASP A 147 26.10 -20.50 18.39
CA ASP A 147 25.21 -21.67 18.23
C ASP A 147 24.23 -21.50 17.06
N TYR A 148 23.89 -20.28 16.67
CA TYR A 148 22.98 -19.96 15.57
C TYR A 148 23.69 -19.70 14.24
N LEU A 149 25.03 -19.60 14.20
CA LEU A 149 25.75 -19.15 13.00
C LEU A 149 25.42 -20.00 11.76
N LYS A 150 25.44 -21.33 11.89
CA LYS A 150 25.12 -22.24 10.77
C LYS A 150 23.67 -22.09 10.29
N LEU A 151 22.73 -21.90 11.19
CA LEU A 151 21.31 -21.68 10.86
C LEU A 151 21.10 -20.31 10.23
N ALA A 152 21.78 -19.27 10.72
CA ALA A 152 21.75 -17.94 10.11
C ALA A 152 22.32 -17.98 8.67
N GLN A 153 23.41 -18.71 8.42
CA GLN A 153 23.94 -18.92 7.08
C GLN A 153 22.94 -19.63 6.14
N ARG A 154 22.22 -20.65 6.62
CA ARG A 154 21.12 -21.26 5.84
C ARG A 154 19.99 -20.27 5.56
N ALA A 155 19.59 -19.49 6.55
CA ALA A 155 18.53 -18.49 6.42
C ALA A 155 18.87 -17.44 5.36
N ILE A 156 20.09 -16.89 5.37
CA ILE A 156 20.51 -15.88 4.37
C ILE A 156 20.63 -16.48 2.97
N ALA A 157 21.06 -17.73 2.83
CA ALA A 157 21.05 -18.42 1.54
C ALA A 157 19.64 -18.55 0.96
N PHE A 158 18.66 -18.84 1.82
CA PHE A 158 17.23 -18.87 1.46
C PHE A 158 16.70 -17.51 1.01
N ALA A 159 17.09 -16.44 1.70
CA ALA A 159 16.68 -15.09 1.40
C ALA A 159 17.35 -14.53 0.13
N ASP A 160 18.37 -15.22 -0.41
CA ASP A 160 19.09 -14.92 -1.66
C ASP A 160 19.53 -13.45 -1.74
N GLY A 161 20.05 -12.91 -0.62
CA GLY A 161 20.52 -11.52 -0.50
C GLY A 161 19.43 -10.46 -0.68
N LEU A 162 18.14 -10.82 -0.65
CA LEU A 162 17.04 -9.87 -0.80
C LEU A 162 16.68 -9.22 0.55
N PRO A 163 16.87 -7.90 0.73
CA PRO A 163 16.69 -7.24 2.01
C PRO A 163 15.34 -7.48 2.68
N LEU A 164 14.24 -7.47 1.92
CA LEU A 164 12.90 -7.72 2.45
C LEU A 164 12.78 -9.14 3.02
N ALA A 165 13.29 -10.14 2.29
CA ALA A 165 13.27 -11.53 2.74
C ALA A 165 14.07 -11.72 4.02
N LEU A 166 15.27 -11.13 4.10
CA LEU A 166 16.13 -11.16 5.29
C LEU A 166 15.45 -10.53 6.50
N LYS A 167 14.82 -9.37 6.30
CA LYS A 167 14.08 -8.66 7.35
C LYS A 167 12.93 -9.49 7.90
N ILE A 168 12.09 -10.04 7.03
CA ILE A 168 10.90 -10.81 7.43
C ILE A 168 11.33 -12.13 8.09
N LEU A 169 12.25 -12.86 7.48
CA LEU A 169 12.74 -14.15 8.01
C LEU A 169 13.44 -13.97 9.37
N GLY A 170 14.30 -12.95 9.49
CA GLY A 170 14.95 -12.62 10.76
C GLY A 170 13.94 -12.26 11.86
N SER A 171 12.93 -11.44 11.52
CA SER A 171 11.86 -11.07 12.47
C SER A 171 10.97 -12.25 12.85
N HIS A 172 10.69 -13.16 11.90
CA HIS A 172 9.91 -14.37 12.15
C HIS A 172 10.62 -15.34 13.11
N LEU A 173 11.95 -15.47 13.00
CA LEU A 173 12.75 -16.36 13.82
C LEU A 173 13.19 -15.73 15.16
N ARG A 174 12.91 -14.46 15.38
CA ARG A 174 13.34 -13.74 16.59
C ARG A 174 12.72 -14.32 17.86
N GLY A 175 13.57 -14.60 18.87
CA GLY A 175 13.14 -15.08 20.18
C GLY A 175 12.69 -16.54 20.20
N THR A 176 12.88 -17.27 19.09
CA THR A 176 12.56 -18.70 19.02
C THR A 176 13.81 -19.56 19.29
N ASP A 177 13.60 -20.82 19.69
CA ASP A 177 14.68 -21.74 19.97
C ASP A 177 15.30 -22.37 18.72
N ILE A 178 16.44 -23.05 18.89
CA ILE A 178 17.19 -23.67 17.78
C ILE A 178 16.37 -24.73 17.05
N ARG A 179 15.49 -25.46 17.74
CA ARG A 179 14.67 -26.51 17.12
C ARG A 179 13.66 -25.92 16.17
N LEU A 180 12.97 -24.85 16.61
CA LEU A 180 12.02 -24.16 15.75
C LEU A 180 12.71 -23.51 14.54
N TRP A 181 13.96 -23.02 14.70
CA TRP A 181 14.77 -22.54 13.58
C TRP A 181 15.02 -23.67 12.55
N GLN A 182 15.44 -24.84 13.03
CA GLN A 182 15.69 -26.00 12.17
C GLN A 182 14.42 -26.43 11.44
N ASP A 183 13.31 -26.58 12.14
CA ASP A 183 12.03 -27.00 11.56
C ASP A 183 11.51 -25.97 10.53
N THR A 184 11.61 -24.68 10.85
CA THR A 184 11.23 -23.61 9.95
C THR A 184 12.07 -23.64 8.66
N LEU A 185 13.40 -23.72 8.78
CA LEU A 185 14.31 -23.75 7.63
C LEU A 185 14.17 -25.03 6.80
N ASN A 186 13.98 -26.19 7.44
CA ASN A 186 13.70 -27.45 6.73
C ASN A 186 12.40 -27.37 5.94
N GLY A 187 11.39 -26.72 6.48
CA GLY A 187 10.12 -26.52 5.79
C GLY A 187 10.21 -25.58 4.56
N TYR A 188 11.33 -24.91 4.31
CA TYR A 188 11.57 -24.16 3.07
C TYR A 188 12.16 -25.00 1.94
N GLU A 189 12.63 -26.23 2.19
CA GLU A 189 13.20 -27.10 1.19
C GLU A 189 12.10 -27.87 0.43
N GLY A 190 12.18 -27.95 -0.91
CA GLY A 190 11.38 -28.88 -1.72
C GLY A 190 10.16 -28.38 -2.48
N GLU A 191 9.82 -27.09 -2.46
CA GLU A 191 8.61 -26.59 -3.13
C GLU A 191 8.89 -25.63 -4.32
N PRO A 192 8.00 -25.54 -5.36
CA PRO A 192 8.28 -24.83 -6.64
C PRO A 192 8.15 -23.29 -6.61
N TYR A 193 7.78 -22.68 -5.49
CA TYR A 193 7.63 -21.23 -5.38
C TYR A 193 8.98 -20.50 -5.30
N THR A 194 9.02 -19.22 -5.68
CA THR A 194 10.19 -18.38 -5.43
C THR A 194 10.48 -18.31 -3.93
N HIS A 195 11.75 -18.23 -3.54
CA HIS A 195 12.15 -18.22 -2.13
C HIS A 195 11.45 -17.11 -1.33
N ILE A 196 11.24 -15.94 -1.93
CA ILE A 196 10.58 -14.81 -1.26
C ILE A 196 9.10 -15.09 -0.97
N GLU A 197 8.36 -15.62 -1.95
CA GLU A 197 6.93 -15.91 -1.79
C GLU A 197 6.69 -16.90 -0.66
N ARG A 198 7.58 -17.89 -0.53
CA ARG A 198 7.54 -18.89 0.54
C ARG A 198 7.77 -18.29 1.92
N ILE A 199 8.76 -17.39 2.03
CA ILE A 199 9.02 -16.66 3.28
C ILE A 199 7.81 -15.82 3.68
N LEU A 200 7.22 -15.11 2.71
CA LEU A 200 6.03 -14.30 2.96
C LEU A 200 4.83 -15.14 3.37
N GLN A 201 4.56 -16.25 2.66
CA GLN A 201 3.45 -17.16 2.96
C GLN A 201 3.57 -17.74 4.37
N LYS A 202 4.75 -18.27 4.74
CA LYS A 202 4.98 -18.82 6.08
C LYS A 202 4.85 -17.78 7.19
N SER A 203 5.28 -16.55 6.93
CA SER A 203 5.11 -15.46 7.89
C SER A 203 3.63 -15.11 8.11
N TYR A 204 2.80 -15.19 7.07
CA TYR A 204 1.35 -15.08 7.19
C TYR A 204 0.74 -16.31 7.90
N ASP A 205 1.16 -17.52 7.54
CA ASP A 205 0.62 -18.76 8.10
C ASP A 205 0.84 -18.86 9.62
N ALA A 206 1.94 -18.30 10.11
CA ALA A 206 2.29 -18.22 11.54
C ALA A 206 1.47 -17.21 12.35
N LEU A 207 0.60 -16.40 11.70
CA LEU A 207 -0.36 -15.53 12.37
C LEU A 207 -1.52 -16.37 12.92
N ASP A 208 -2.08 -15.95 14.06
CA ASP A 208 -3.34 -16.53 14.54
C ASP A 208 -4.51 -16.14 13.61
N HIS A 209 -5.66 -16.77 13.80
CA HIS A 209 -6.83 -16.55 12.95
C HIS A 209 -7.29 -15.08 12.92
N ARG A 210 -7.24 -14.37 14.05
CA ARG A 210 -7.66 -12.96 14.15
C ARG A 210 -6.63 -12.04 13.50
N ALA A 211 -5.35 -12.30 13.72
CA ALA A 211 -4.27 -11.57 13.07
C ALA A 211 -4.32 -11.71 11.54
N LYS A 212 -4.60 -12.92 11.02
CA LYS A 212 -4.81 -13.16 9.59
C LYS A 212 -5.90 -12.27 9.01
N GLU A 213 -7.05 -12.16 9.68
CA GLU A 213 -8.14 -11.29 9.24
C GLU A 213 -7.70 -9.82 9.15
N TYR A 214 -7.05 -9.29 10.20
CA TYR A 214 -6.57 -7.90 10.19
C TYR A 214 -5.43 -7.65 9.20
N PHE A 215 -4.56 -8.64 8.99
CA PHE A 215 -3.54 -8.56 7.95
C PHE A 215 -4.17 -8.38 6.55
N LEU A 216 -5.22 -9.15 6.25
CA LEU A 216 -5.94 -9.04 4.99
C LEU A 216 -6.67 -7.69 4.85
N ASP A 217 -7.22 -7.13 5.96
CA ASP A 217 -7.82 -5.80 5.94
C ASP A 217 -6.78 -4.72 5.61
N ILE A 218 -5.58 -4.80 6.21
CA ILE A 218 -4.50 -3.86 5.92
C ILE A 218 -4.02 -4.01 4.47
N ALA A 219 -3.83 -5.24 4.00
CA ALA A 219 -3.35 -5.53 2.65
C ALA A 219 -4.31 -5.04 1.56
N CYS A 220 -5.62 -5.15 1.80
CA CYS A 220 -6.65 -4.80 0.82
C CYS A 220 -7.09 -3.32 0.90
N PHE A 221 -7.08 -2.71 2.11
CA PHE A 221 -7.79 -1.44 2.32
C PHE A 221 -6.96 -0.35 3.01
N PHE A 222 -6.03 -0.71 3.92
CA PHE A 222 -5.42 0.26 4.84
C PHE A 222 -3.93 0.53 4.60
N LYS A 223 -3.35 -0.01 3.54
CA LYS A 223 -2.00 0.36 3.11
C LYS A 223 -1.96 1.85 2.76
N GLY A 224 -1.12 2.62 3.46
CA GLY A 224 -0.99 4.08 3.30
C GLY A 224 -1.98 4.91 4.10
N GLU A 225 -2.84 4.28 4.91
CA GLU A 225 -3.76 4.99 5.81
C GLU A 225 -3.07 5.42 7.10
N TYR A 226 -3.60 6.47 7.74
CA TYR A 226 -3.09 6.92 9.03
C TYR A 226 -3.37 5.91 10.14
N GLU A 227 -2.37 5.66 10.98
CA GLU A 227 -2.43 4.73 12.11
C GLU A 227 -3.63 4.99 13.03
N ASP A 228 -3.91 6.25 13.38
CA ASP A 228 -5.02 6.64 14.25
C ASP A 228 -6.40 6.19 13.73
N TYR A 229 -6.56 6.12 12.41
CA TYR A 229 -7.80 5.60 11.81
C TYR A 229 -7.85 4.09 11.83
N VAL A 230 -6.73 3.44 11.51
CA VAL A 230 -6.67 1.97 11.43
C VAL A 230 -6.82 1.36 12.83
N LEU A 231 -6.28 1.98 13.88
CA LEU A 231 -6.43 1.56 15.28
C LEU A 231 -7.88 1.51 15.78
N ARG A 232 -8.79 2.20 15.10
CA ARG A 232 -10.23 2.10 15.40
C ARG A 232 -10.87 0.80 14.92
N ILE A 233 -10.25 0.12 13.95
CA ILE A 233 -10.69 -1.15 13.36
C ILE A 233 -9.81 -2.31 13.83
N VAL A 234 -8.50 -2.13 13.74
CA VAL A 234 -7.48 -3.13 14.08
C VAL A 234 -6.95 -2.83 15.49
N PRO A 235 -7.10 -3.73 16.45
CA PRO A 235 -6.57 -3.54 17.81
C PRO A 235 -5.05 -3.34 17.79
N LYS A 236 -4.57 -2.45 18.68
CA LYS A 236 -3.16 -2.05 18.76
C LYS A 236 -2.19 -3.23 18.86
N ILE A 237 -2.56 -4.26 19.60
CA ILE A 237 -1.74 -5.47 19.77
C ILE A 237 -1.38 -6.14 18.43
N PHE A 238 -2.29 -6.15 17.46
CA PHE A 238 -2.00 -6.72 16.14
C PHE A 238 -1.14 -5.78 15.29
N ILE A 239 -1.31 -4.46 15.41
CA ILE A 239 -0.42 -3.50 14.75
C ILE A 239 1.01 -3.68 15.27
N GLU A 240 1.20 -3.78 16.59
CA GLU A 240 2.51 -4.02 17.21
C GLU A 240 3.09 -5.37 16.76
N GLU A 241 2.29 -6.44 16.75
CA GLU A 241 2.71 -7.75 16.24
C GLU A 241 3.17 -7.67 14.77
N PHE A 242 2.42 -6.96 13.91
CA PHE A 242 2.79 -6.85 12.49
C PHE A 242 4.06 -6.03 12.29
N VAL A 243 4.29 -4.99 13.08
CA VAL A 243 5.55 -4.24 13.09
C VAL A 243 6.71 -5.13 13.53
N ASP A 244 6.53 -5.88 14.62
CA ASP A 244 7.53 -6.78 15.16
C ASP A 244 7.92 -7.90 14.18
N LYS A 245 6.94 -8.43 13.45
CA LYS A 245 7.14 -9.43 12.39
C LYS A 245 7.60 -8.82 11.06
N ALA A 246 7.83 -7.51 11.00
CA ALA A 246 8.21 -6.78 9.78
C ALA A 246 7.20 -6.92 8.61
N LEU A 247 5.93 -7.18 8.91
CA LEU A 247 4.84 -7.26 7.93
C LEU A 247 4.34 -5.87 7.54
N ILE A 248 4.41 -4.90 8.46
CA ILE A 248 4.16 -3.49 8.22
C ILE A 248 5.26 -2.62 8.82
N THR A 249 5.30 -1.35 8.42
CA THR A 249 6.08 -0.30 9.08
C THR A 249 5.19 0.91 9.31
N ILE A 250 5.53 1.73 10.32
CA ILE A 250 4.84 3.00 10.58
C ILE A 250 5.83 4.12 10.31
N GLU A 251 5.52 4.96 9.33
CA GLU A 251 6.33 6.13 8.97
C GLU A 251 5.42 7.35 8.82
N GLY A 252 5.75 8.46 9.46
CA GLY A 252 4.93 9.66 9.42
C GLY A 252 3.49 9.43 9.90
N ARG A 253 3.27 8.51 10.86
CA ARG A 253 1.96 8.06 11.37
C ARG A 253 1.09 7.32 10.34
N MET A 254 1.67 6.89 9.20
CA MET A 254 0.99 6.07 8.20
C MET A 254 1.43 4.61 8.28
N ILE A 255 0.48 3.70 8.10
CA ILE A 255 0.75 2.27 8.01
C ILE A 255 1.23 1.95 6.60
N LEU A 256 2.48 1.53 6.49
CA LEU A 256 3.08 1.12 5.23
C LEU A 256 3.23 -0.40 5.21
N MET A 257 2.89 -1.00 4.08
CA MET A 257 3.05 -2.41 3.80
C MET A 257 3.76 -2.57 2.45
N HIS A 258 4.78 -3.43 2.42
CA HIS A 258 5.47 -3.69 1.15
C HIS A 258 4.52 -4.35 0.13
N ASP A 259 4.65 -4.00 -1.17
CA ASP A 259 3.78 -4.52 -2.23
C ASP A 259 3.68 -6.04 -2.27
N LEU A 260 4.79 -6.74 -2.06
CA LEU A 260 4.77 -8.21 -2.05
C LEU A 260 3.88 -8.78 -0.94
N LEU A 261 3.83 -8.13 0.24
CA LEU A 261 2.94 -8.51 1.33
C LEU A 261 1.48 -8.15 1.04
N ALA A 262 1.25 -6.97 0.47
CA ALA A 262 -0.09 -6.56 0.05
C ALA A 262 -0.62 -7.49 -1.07
N ASN A 263 0.21 -7.84 -2.05
CA ASN A 263 -0.16 -8.79 -3.10
C ASN A 263 -0.42 -10.18 -2.54
N LEU A 264 0.41 -10.68 -1.60
CA LEU A 264 0.14 -11.95 -0.92
C LEU A 264 -1.25 -11.94 -0.27
N GLY A 265 -1.60 -10.88 0.49
CA GLY A 265 -2.92 -10.77 1.11
C GLY A 265 -4.06 -10.79 0.08
N LYS A 266 -3.88 -10.08 -1.02
CA LYS A 266 -4.82 -10.05 -2.14
C LYS A 266 -4.95 -11.40 -2.84
N ASP A 267 -3.84 -12.09 -3.07
CA ASP A 267 -3.83 -13.43 -3.68
C ASP A 267 -4.51 -14.47 -2.78
N ILE A 268 -4.33 -14.37 -1.47
CA ILE A 268 -5.03 -15.24 -0.50
C ILE A 268 -6.54 -15.05 -0.61
N VAL A 269 -7.02 -13.80 -0.61
CA VAL A 269 -8.46 -13.51 -0.76
C VAL A 269 -8.98 -13.93 -2.14
N HIS A 270 -8.22 -13.73 -3.22
CA HIS A 270 -8.62 -14.19 -4.55
C HIS A 270 -8.79 -15.71 -4.61
N LYS A 271 -7.89 -16.45 -3.95
CA LYS A 271 -7.94 -17.93 -3.86
C LYS A 271 -9.10 -18.46 -3.03
N GLU A 272 -9.79 -17.65 -2.21
CA GLU A 272 -11.02 -18.05 -1.51
C GLU A 272 -12.11 -18.45 -2.51
N SER A 273 -12.23 -17.72 -3.63
CA SER A 273 -13.14 -18.03 -4.73
C SER A 273 -12.65 -17.34 -6.02
N PRO A 274 -11.84 -18.02 -6.86
CA PRO A 274 -11.26 -17.41 -8.05
C PRO A 274 -12.29 -16.93 -9.08
N ASN A 275 -13.37 -17.68 -9.26
CA ASN A 275 -14.35 -17.49 -10.33
C ASN A 275 -15.64 -16.77 -9.88
N ASP A 276 -15.89 -16.68 -8.57
CA ASP A 276 -17.07 -16.03 -8.00
C ASP A 276 -16.65 -14.98 -6.96
N PRO A 277 -16.48 -13.72 -7.37
CA PRO A 277 -16.03 -12.65 -6.45
C PRO A 277 -17.02 -12.40 -5.31
N GLY A 278 -18.32 -12.69 -5.49
CA GLY A 278 -19.33 -12.54 -4.46
C GLY A 278 -19.14 -13.44 -3.24
N GLN A 279 -18.33 -14.49 -3.34
CA GLN A 279 -18.02 -15.44 -2.27
C GLN A 279 -16.72 -15.06 -1.51
N ARG A 280 -15.94 -14.13 -2.02
CA ARG A 280 -14.69 -13.69 -1.34
C ARG A 280 -14.99 -12.86 -0.10
N SER A 281 -14.04 -12.86 0.83
CA SER A 281 -14.18 -12.08 2.06
C SER A 281 -13.94 -10.58 1.86
N ARG A 282 -13.19 -10.18 0.82
CA ARG A 282 -12.84 -8.77 0.51
C ARG A 282 -12.84 -8.53 -0.99
N LEU A 283 -13.27 -7.33 -1.40
CA LEU A 283 -13.30 -6.92 -2.80
C LEU A 283 -12.56 -5.57 -2.96
N TRP A 284 -11.60 -5.51 -3.86
CA TRP A 284 -10.81 -4.30 -4.18
C TRP A 284 -10.55 -4.13 -5.69
N PHE A 285 -10.66 -5.20 -6.49
CA PHE A 285 -10.49 -5.15 -7.93
C PHE A 285 -11.78 -4.59 -8.54
N TYR A 286 -11.66 -3.49 -9.28
CA TYR A 286 -12.83 -2.68 -9.64
C TYR A 286 -13.86 -3.45 -10.48
N GLU A 287 -13.42 -4.32 -11.39
CA GLU A 287 -14.31 -5.14 -12.22
C GLU A 287 -15.15 -6.09 -11.37
N ASP A 288 -14.52 -6.82 -10.45
CA ASP A 288 -15.20 -7.71 -9.51
C ASP A 288 -16.20 -6.95 -8.62
N VAL A 289 -15.80 -5.78 -8.12
CA VAL A 289 -16.66 -4.92 -7.28
C VAL A 289 -17.88 -4.45 -8.04
N ILE A 290 -17.68 -3.94 -9.27
CA ILE A 290 -18.77 -3.45 -10.11
C ILE A 290 -19.74 -4.58 -10.41
N GLN A 291 -19.25 -5.74 -10.84
CA GLN A 291 -20.07 -6.92 -11.12
C GLN A 291 -20.92 -7.29 -9.91
N VAL A 292 -20.31 -7.46 -8.75
CA VAL A 292 -21.01 -7.86 -7.52
C VAL A 292 -22.09 -6.84 -7.10
N LEU A 293 -21.81 -5.54 -7.22
CA LEU A 293 -22.77 -4.49 -6.85
C LEU A 293 -23.90 -4.32 -7.86
N MET A 294 -23.63 -4.47 -9.16
CA MET A 294 -24.68 -4.35 -10.20
C MET A 294 -25.58 -5.58 -10.25
N GLU A 295 -25.01 -6.78 -10.10
CA GLU A 295 -25.74 -8.06 -10.20
C GLU A 295 -26.30 -8.56 -8.85
N SER A 296 -26.01 -7.87 -7.73
CA SER A 296 -26.39 -8.27 -6.36
C SER A 296 -25.94 -9.70 -5.99
N THR A 297 -24.77 -10.11 -6.47
CA THR A 297 -24.20 -11.45 -6.21
C THR A 297 -23.41 -11.53 -4.91
N GLY A 298 -23.32 -10.43 -4.17
CA GLY A 298 -22.62 -10.39 -2.88
C GLY A 298 -23.26 -11.27 -1.83
N THR A 299 -22.41 -11.93 -1.02
CA THR A 299 -22.84 -12.88 0.01
C THR A 299 -22.43 -12.44 1.41
N ARG A 300 -22.83 -13.22 2.43
CA ARG A 300 -22.42 -13.02 3.83
C ARG A 300 -20.91 -13.13 4.07
N ASN A 301 -20.17 -13.68 3.13
CA ASN A 301 -18.71 -13.82 3.25
C ASN A 301 -18.00 -12.47 3.16
N ILE A 302 -18.59 -11.51 2.43
CA ILE A 302 -17.96 -10.19 2.20
C ILE A 302 -17.93 -9.40 3.51
N LYS A 303 -16.71 -9.03 3.91
CA LYS A 303 -16.41 -8.23 5.11
C LYS A 303 -15.97 -6.80 4.76
N GLY A 304 -15.45 -6.59 3.54
CA GLY A 304 -14.97 -5.30 3.09
C GLY A 304 -15.03 -5.13 1.57
N ILE A 305 -15.31 -3.89 1.14
CA ILE A 305 -15.33 -3.48 -0.26
C ILE A 305 -14.60 -2.15 -0.42
N MET A 306 -13.74 -2.05 -1.44
CA MET A 306 -13.14 -0.79 -1.89
C MET A 306 -13.41 -0.60 -3.38
N VAL A 307 -14.05 0.51 -3.72
CA VAL A 307 -14.28 0.93 -5.10
C VAL A 307 -13.24 1.99 -5.45
N LYS A 308 -12.30 1.65 -6.33
CA LYS A 308 -11.31 2.58 -6.88
C LYS A 308 -11.17 2.31 -8.37
N LEU A 309 -11.82 3.13 -9.18
CA LEU A 309 -11.81 2.99 -10.64
C LEU A 309 -10.53 3.57 -11.24
N PRO A 310 -10.04 3.05 -12.39
CA PRO A 310 -8.94 3.65 -13.15
C PRO A 310 -9.24 5.08 -13.61
N LYS A 311 -10.50 5.32 -14.01
CA LYS A 311 -11.04 6.65 -14.30
C LYS A 311 -12.39 6.82 -13.63
N ALA A 312 -12.68 8.01 -13.13
CA ALA A 312 -13.98 8.30 -12.52
C ALA A 312 -15.12 7.99 -13.50
N ALA A 313 -16.10 7.22 -13.05
CA ALA A 313 -17.24 6.82 -13.86
C ALA A 313 -18.51 6.73 -13.02
N LYS A 314 -19.66 6.84 -13.73
CA LYS A 314 -20.98 6.63 -13.14
C LYS A 314 -21.38 5.17 -13.21
N ILE A 315 -21.79 4.61 -12.08
CA ILE A 315 -22.20 3.20 -11.94
C ILE A 315 -23.58 3.16 -11.29
N THR A 316 -24.51 2.48 -11.92
CA THR A 316 -25.85 2.29 -11.35
C THR A 316 -25.87 1.02 -10.51
N LEU A 317 -26.11 1.20 -9.21
CA LEU A 317 -26.20 0.09 -8.27
C LEU A 317 -27.55 -0.63 -8.36
N ASN A 318 -27.55 -1.93 -8.09
CA ASN A 318 -28.79 -2.63 -7.78
C ASN A 318 -29.26 -2.18 -6.37
N PRO A 319 -30.53 -1.78 -6.18
CA PRO A 319 -31.05 -1.33 -4.89
C PRO A 319 -30.83 -2.30 -3.72
N GLU A 320 -30.77 -3.59 -4.00
CA GLU A 320 -30.61 -4.68 -3.04
C GLU A 320 -29.16 -5.18 -2.91
N CYS A 321 -28.17 -4.52 -3.54
CA CYS A 321 -26.81 -5.01 -3.66
C CYS A 321 -26.12 -5.33 -2.31
N PHE A 322 -26.51 -4.64 -1.24
CA PHE A 322 -25.93 -4.88 0.10
C PHE A 322 -26.74 -5.84 0.98
N ARG A 323 -27.94 -6.27 0.55
CA ARG A 323 -28.87 -7.02 1.41
C ARG A 323 -28.27 -8.32 1.97
N ASN A 324 -27.57 -9.06 1.15
CA ASN A 324 -26.97 -10.35 1.53
C ASN A 324 -25.60 -10.20 2.20
N MET A 325 -25.01 -9.01 2.18
CA MET A 325 -23.69 -8.74 2.75
C MET A 325 -23.76 -8.40 4.24
N VAL A 326 -24.41 -9.25 5.02
CA VAL A 326 -24.73 -8.99 6.45
C VAL A 326 -23.50 -8.82 7.34
N ASN A 327 -22.32 -9.24 6.88
CA ASN A 327 -21.05 -9.13 7.58
C ASN A 327 -20.14 -7.99 7.06
N LEU A 328 -20.63 -7.15 6.14
CA LEU A 328 -19.86 -6.06 5.57
C LEU A 328 -19.55 -4.99 6.64
N LYS A 329 -18.27 -4.83 6.97
CA LYS A 329 -17.76 -3.91 8.00
C LYS A 329 -17.08 -2.68 7.43
N ILE A 330 -16.54 -2.78 6.21
CA ILE A 330 -15.73 -1.75 5.56
C ILE A 330 -16.30 -1.49 4.18
N PHE A 331 -16.66 -0.23 3.92
CA PHE A 331 -17.05 0.23 2.58
C PHE A 331 -16.33 1.54 2.26
N ILE A 332 -15.53 1.51 1.18
CA ILE A 332 -14.72 2.63 0.72
C ILE A 332 -15.01 2.88 -0.76
N ASN A 333 -15.42 4.10 -1.10
CA ASN A 333 -15.58 4.56 -2.48
C ASN A 333 -14.75 5.82 -2.70
N HIS A 334 -13.73 5.74 -3.55
CA HIS A 334 -12.82 6.86 -3.81
C HIS A 334 -13.27 7.76 -4.97
N ASN A 335 -13.74 7.20 -6.09
CA ASN A 335 -13.93 7.97 -7.31
C ASN A 335 -15.05 7.46 -8.23
N ALA A 336 -15.89 6.52 -7.74
CA ALA A 336 -17.06 6.11 -8.48
C ALA A 336 -18.26 6.99 -8.11
N SER A 337 -18.99 7.50 -9.11
CA SER A 337 -20.31 8.08 -8.89
C SER A 337 -21.35 6.96 -8.85
N LEU A 338 -21.55 6.41 -7.63
CA LEU A 338 -22.51 5.35 -7.40
C LEU A 338 -23.94 5.93 -7.37
N CYS A 339 -24.77 5.51 -8.30
CA CYS A 339 -26.13 6.00 -8.51
C CYS A 339 -27.15 4.88 -8.31
N GLY A 340 -28.42 5.26 -8.17
CA GLY A 340 -29.54 4.36 -7.91
C GLY A 340 -29.95 4.41 -6.44
N ASP A 341 -31.15 3.90 -6.19
CA ASP A 341 -31.66 3.80 -4.83
C ASP A 341 -30.91 2.69 -4.08
N ILE A 342 -30.66 2.90 -2.82
CA ILE A 342 -30.06 1.89 -1.93
C ILE A 342 -31.05 1.63 -0.82
N ASN A 343 -31.65 0.44 -0.83
CA ASN A 343 -32.72 0.10 0.10
C ASN A 343 -32.20 -0.44 1.44
N TYR A 344 -30.94 -0.85 1.48
CA TYR A 344 -30.37 -1.50 2.67
C TYR A 344 -28.88 -1.23 2.82
N LEU A 345 -28.45 -0.97 4.05
CA LEU A 345 -27.06 -0.98 4.47
C LEU A 345 -26.90 -1.86 5.73
N PRO A 346 -25.84 -2.70 5.82
CA PRO A 346 -25.63 -3.54 7.00
C PRO A 346 -25.30 -2.73 8.25
N ASN A 347 -26.00 -2.98 9.36
CA ASN A 347 -25.76 -2.29 10.64
C ASN A 347 -24.44 -2.65 11.33
N VAL A 348 -23.72 -3.67 10.83
CA VAL A 348 -22.38 -4.05 11.30
C VAL A 348 -21.25 -3.21 10.68
N LEU A 349 -21.58 -2.28 9.78
CA LEU A 349 -20.62 -1.37 9.18
C LEU A 349 -19.89 -0.57 10.27
N ARG A 350 -18.56 -0.55 10.16
CA ARG A 350 -17.64 0.19 11.06
C ARG A 350 -16.93 1.33 10.35
N TRP A 351 -16.73 1.20 9.04
CA TRP A 351 -16.05 2.19 8.23
C TRP A 351 -16.83 2.46 6.96
N ILE A 352 -17.27 3.70 6.79
CA ILE A 352 -17.84 4.21 5.55
C ILE A 352 -17.01 5.42 5.13
N ASP A 353 -16.37 5.33 3.97
CA ASP A 353 -15.79 6.44 3.24
C ASP A 353 -16.43 6.45 1.86
N TRP A 354 -17.48 7.24 1.69
CA TRP A 354 -18.29 7.26 0.48
C TRP A 354 -18.22 8.62 -0.18
N ASP A 355 -17.34 8.76 -1.13
CA ASP A 355 -17.23 9.97 -1.93
C ASP A 355 -18.35 10.04 -2.97
N GLY A 356 -19.03 11.19 -3.05
CA GLY A 356 -20.07 11.44 -4.06
C GLY A 356 -21.38 10.66 -3.85
N TYR A 357 -21.80 10.41 -2.60
CA TYR A 357 -23.10 9.80 -2.31
C TYR A 357 -24.26 10.65 -2.85
N GLN A 358 -25.14 10.06 -3.66
CA GLN A 358 -26.14 10.80 -4.45
C GLN A 358 -27.50 10.97 -3.75
N LEU A 359 -27.84 10.14 -2.77
CA LEU A 359 -29.12 10.20 -2.07
C LEU A 359 -29.09 11.24 -0.93
N GLN A 360 -30.27 11.77 -0.56
CA GLN A 360 -30.40 12.80 0.48
C GLN A 360 -30.43 12.22 1.91
N SER A 361 -30.66 10.93 2.06
CA SER A 361 -30.65 10.20 3.34
C SER A 361 -30.02 8.83 3.18
N LEU A 362 -29.64 8.24 4.31
CA LEU A 362 -29.24 6.82 4.36
C LEU A 362 -30.48 5.91 4.36
N PRO A 363 -30.32 4.62 3.98
CA PRO A 363 -31.43 3.66 4.05
C PRO A 363 -32.06 3.61 5.44
N PRO A 364 -33.40 3.52 5.55
CA PRO A 364 -34.11 3.62 6.84
C PRO A 364 -33.73 2.54 7.87
N ASN A 365 -33.20 1.40 7.40
CA ASN A 365 -32.75 0.32 8.28
C ASN A 365 -31.40 0.61 8.93
N PHE A 366 -30.64 1.59 8.45
CA PHE A 366 -29.28 1.82 8.89
C PHE A 366 -29.21 2.75 10.10
N GLN A 367 -28.68 2.24 11.20
CA GLN A 367 -28.59 2.96 12.48
C GLN A 367 -27.18 3.48 12.79
N GLY A 368 -26.14 2.97 12.13
CA GLY A 368 -24.76 3.42 12.30
C GLY A 368 -24.12 3.17 13.68
N ASN A 369 -24.72 2.35 14.56
CA ASN A 369 -24.31 2.15 15.95
C ASN A 369 -22.86 1.60 16.12
N HIS A 370 -22.31 0.98 15.08
CA HIS A 370 -20.97 0.39 15.09
C HIS A 370 -19.94 1.21 14.31
N LEU A 371 -20.35 2.38 13.76
CA LEU A 371 -19.46 3.21 12.97
C LEU A 371 -18.34 3.82 13.84
N VAL A 372 -17.12 3.68 13.33
CA VAL A 372 -15.90 4.30 13.88
C VAL A 372 -15.31 5.33 12.93
N LYS A 373 -15.62 5.22 11.63
CA LYS A 373 -15.33 6.23 10.61
C LYS A 373 -16.53 6.41 9.69
N PHE A 374 -16.97 7.66 9.59
CA PHE A 374 -18.03 8.08 8.68
C PHE A 374 -17.54 9.29 7.90
N LYS A 375 -17.33 9.13 6.60
CA LYS A 375 -16.91 10.20 5.71
C LYS A 375 -17.73 10.12 4.42
N MET A 376 -18.43 11.20 4.09
CA MET A 376 -19.33 11.34 2.96
C MET A 376 -18.99 12.62 2.18
N SER A 377 -17.76 12.64 1.61
CA SER A 377 -17.29 13.79 0.85
C SER A 377 -18.11 13.98 -0.42
N ARG A 378 -18.36 15.23 -0.83
CA ARG A 378 -19.08 15.59 -2.06
C ARG A 378 -20.45 14.90 -2.20
N SER A 379 -21.14 14.62 -1.06
CA SER A 379 -22.42 13.93 -1.03
C SER A 379 -23.61 14.90 -1.06
N HIS A 380 -24.76 14.38 -1.45
CA HIS A 380 -26.04 15.10 -1.40
C HIS A 380 -26.81 14.87 -0.09
N ILE A 381 -26.21 14.18 0.89
CA ILE A 381 -26.87 13.84 2.14
C ILE A 381 -27.28 15.11 2.90
N ARG A 382 -28.52 15.18 3.32
CA ARG A 382 -29.12 16.30 4.06
C ARG A 382 -29.62 15.90 5.43
N GLN A 383 -29.97 14.65 5.61
CA GLN A 383 -30.56 14.13 6.86
C GLN A 383 -29.82 12.87 7.29
N LEU A 384 -29.44 12.84 8.54
CA LEU A 384 -28.84 11.69 9.24
C LEU A 384 -29.82 11.24 10.33
N GLU A 385 -31.03 10.83 9.91
CA GLU A 385 -32.02 10.28 10.83
C GLU A 385 -31.54 8.91 11.31
N GLY A 386 -31.51 8.71 12.64
CA GLY A 386 -31.12 7.44 13.25
C GLY A 386 -29.72 7.43 13.89
N PHE A 387 -28.89 8.41 13.66
CA PHE A 387 -27.64 8.56 14.42
C PHE A 387 -27.94 9.15 15.80
N LYS A 388 -27.84 8.30 16.84
CA LYS A 388 -27.93 8.72 18.24
C LYS A 388 -26.54 8.90 18.83
#